data_53ef70802e88ecd71c67c401754c476f
#
_entry.id   53ef70802e88ecd71c67c401754c476f
#
_cell.length_a   1.000
_cell.length_b   1.000
_cell.length_c   1.000
_cell.angle_alpha   90.00
_cell.angle_beta   90.00
_cell.angle_gamma   90.00
#
_symmetry.space_group_name_H-M   'P 1'
#
loop_
_entity.id
_entity.type
_entity.pdbx_description
1 polymer ?
#
loop_
_entity_poly.entity_id
_entity_poly.type
_entity_poly.pdbx_seq_one_letter_code
_entity_poly.pdbx_strand_id
1 'polypeptide(L)'
;LAEAGLLDGWEATTHWAYYDVLQQRHPRVRVRRNAALVATGEGQRLLMAGGGTTWVDLALLLIARVAGPEVAMQTARINLIDWHDIGQQPFARLARTRQSSDAIIGRCQEWIATHFREPAPVAAMARLSGLAERSFARRFKAATGLSPIEYVHLLRLEEARHRLEATDDPVEGIANYAGYEDAAFFARLFRRKVGLTPAQYRRRFRAMRRALEPQDDGAGGRGA
;
A
#
# COMPACT_ATOMS: atom_id res chain seq x y z
N LEU A 1 21.50 -9.40 6.13
CA LEU A 1 21.17 -9.78 7.51
C LEU A 1 20.36 -11.07 7.56
N ALA A 2 19.27 -11.21 6.78
CA ALA A 2 18.44 -12.41 6.77
C ALA A 2 19.21 -13.65 6.30
N GLU A 3 19.99 -13.54 5.23
CA GLU A 3 20.82 -14.64 4.72
C GLU A 3 21.90 -15.09 5.72
N ALA A 4 22.36 -14.18 6.56
CA ALA A 4 23.31 -14.48 7.65
C ALA A 4 22.61 -15.06 8.90
N GLY A 5 21.29 -15.29 8.88
CA GLY A 5 20.52 -15.80 10.02
C GLY A 5 20.32 -14.80 11.18
N LEU A 6 20.79 -13.57 11.05
CA LEU A 6 20.76 -12.56 12.11
C LEU A 6 19.34 -12.07 12.44
N LEU A 7 18.37 -12.33 11.56
CA LEU A 7 16.98 -11.90 11.72
C LEU A 7 16.05 -13.03 12.16
N ASP A 8 16.55 -14.24 12.34
CA ASP A 8 15.73 -15.39 12.71
C ASP A 8 15.05 -15.18 14.07
N GLY A 9 13.73 -15.30 14.10
CA GLY A 9 12.91 -15.04 15.29
C GLY A 9 12.71 -13.56 15.63
N TRP A 10 13.34 -12.65 14.91
CA TRP A 10 13.22 -11.21 15.11
C TRP A 10 12.26 -10.54 14.15
N GLU A 11 11.79 -9.36 14.52
CA GLU A 11 11.01 -8.50 13.61
C GLU A 11 11.93 -7.85 12.58
N ALA A 12 11.46 -7.73 11.35
CA ALA A 12 12.20 -7.10 10.27
C ALA A 12 11.27 -6.29 9.36
N THR A 13 11.81 -5.31 8.69
CA THR A 13 11.14 -4.62 7.59
C THR A 13 12.05 -4.55 6.37
N THR A 14 11.45 -4.34 5.22
CA THR A 14 12.11 -4.09 3.93
C THR A 14 11.18 -3.22 3.09
N HIS A 15 11.57 -2.87 1.88
CA HIS A 15 10.68 -2.18 0.96
C HIS A 15 9.41 -3.02 0.70
N TRP A 16 8.24 -2.40 0.68
CA TRP A 16 6.94 -3.07 0.52
C TRP A 16 6.90 -4.04 -0.67
N ALA A 17 7.66 -3.78 -1.73
CA ALA A 17 7.74 -4.63 -2.91
C ALA A 17 8.41 -6.00 -2.65
N TYR A 18 9.17 -6.14 -1.56
CA TYR A 18 9.96 -7.32 -1.24
C TYR A 18 9.49 -8.06 0.01
N TYR A 19 8.39 -7.65 0.65
CA TYR A 19 7.88 -8.32 1.84
C TYR A 19 7.65 -9.81 1.65
N ASP A 20 6.98 -10.17 0.55
CA ASP A 20 6.63 -11.56 0.28
C ASP A 20 7.87 -12.39 -0.04
N VAL A 21 8.82 -11.82 -0.76
CA VAL A 21 10.11 -12.48 -1.05
C VAL A 21 10.90 -12.72 0.22
N LEU A 22 10.98 -11.72 1.12
CA LEU A 22 11.66 -11.85 2.40
C LEU A 22 11.00 -12.94 3.26
N GLN A 23 9.68 -12.92 3.37
CA GLN A 23 8.93 -13.89 4.16
C GLN A 23 9.04 -15.32 3.62
N GLN A 24 9.04 -15.49 2.28
CA GLN A 24 9.17 -16.80 1.64
C GLN A 24 10.58 -17.38 1.78
N ARG A 25 11.62 -16.57 1.59
CA ARG A 25 13.01 -17.01 1.68
C ARG A 25 13.48 -17.24 3.11
N HIS A 26 12.92 -16.47 4.06
CA HIS A 26 13.31 -16.49 5.46
C HIS A 26 12.07 -16.63 6.36
N PRO A 27 11.44 -17.81 6.42
CA PRO A 27 10.16 -18.01 7.13
C PRO A 27 10.25 -17.79 8.63
N ARG A 28 11.44 -17.83 9.22
CA ARG A 28 11.68 -17.55 10.65
C ARG A 28 11.72 -16.05 10.97
N VAL A 29 11.80 -15.17 9.96
CA VAL A 29 11.76 -13.72 10.13
C VAL A 29 10.32 -13.24 10.25
N ARG A 30 10.02 -12.41 11.24
CA ARG A 30 8.69 -11.79 11.44
C ARG A 30 8.60 -10.46 10.69
N VAL A 31 8.09 -10.49 9.45
CA VAL A 31 8.04 -9.30 8.59
C VAL A 31 6.96 -8.31 9.02
N ARG A 32 7.37 -7.11 9.41
CA ARG A 32 6.50 -5.97 9.78
C ARG A 32 6.17 -5.14 8.53
N ARG A 33 5.10 -5.51 7.84
CA ARG A 33 4.68 -4.93 6.56
C ARG A 33 4.35 -3.43 6.61
N ASN A 34 3.95 -2.94 7.80
CA ASN A 34 3.46 -1.57 7.96
C ASN A 34 4.55 -0.63 8.51
N ALA A 35 5.68 -1.15 8.93
CA ALA A 35 6.71 -0.35 9.56
C ALA A 35 7.66 0.27 8.53
N ALA A 36 7.86 1.57 8.61
CA ALA A 36 8.92 2.26 7.87
C ALA A 36 10.30 1.95 8.47
N LEU A 37 10.34 1.75 9.78
CA LEU A 37 11.56 1.52 10.55
C LEU A 37 11.33 0.39 11.56
N VAL A 38 12.31 -0.49 11.75
CA VAL A 38 12.32 -1.54 12.77
C VAL A 38 13.68 -1.51 13.48
N ALA A 39 13.62 -1.46 14.79
CA ALA A 39 14.76 -1.70 15.68
C ALA A 39 14.54 -3.04 16.40
N THR A 40 15.47 -3.98 16.27
CA THR A 40 15.30 -5.36 16.73
C THR A 40 16.64 -5.99 17.13
N GLY A 41 16.63 -7.26 17.51
CA GLY A 41 17.80 -7.97 17.99
C GLY A 41 18.09 -7.65 19.45
N GLU A 42 19.11 -8.28 19.99
CA GLU A 42 19.55 -8.05 21.36
C GLU A 42 20.00 -6.59 21.53
N GLY A 43 19.46 -5.91 22.55
CA GLY A 43 19.68 -4.48 22.75
C GLY A 43 19.22 -3.57 21.60
N GLN A 44 18.35 -4.05 20.74
CA GLN A 44 17.86 -3.31 19.54
C GLN A 44 19.01 -2.82 18.63
N ARG A 45 20.05 -3.61 18.47
CA ARG A 45 21.23 -3.25 17.67
C ARG A 45 21.06 -3.43 16.17
N LEU A 46 20.02 -4.16 15.74
CA LEU A 46 19.70 -4.35 14.34
C LEU A 46 18.64 -3.32 13.94
N LEU A 47 19.03 -2.39 13.08
CA LEU A 47 18.17 -1.30 12.61
C LEU A 47 17.92 -1.46 11.12
N MET A 48 16.65 -1.40 10.72
CA MET A 48 16.26 -1.58 9.34
C MET A 48 15.25 -0.51 8.93
N ALA A 49 15.50 0.08 7.76
CA ALA A 49 14.56 0.97 7.09
C ALA A 49 13.83 0.24 5.96
N GLY A 50 12.57 0.60 5.75
CA GLY A 50 11.67 -0.06 4.81
C GLY A 50 11.88 0.29 3.33
N GLY A 51 12.83 1.15 3.02
CA GLY A 51 13.15 1.55 1.64
C GLY A 51 12.65 2.94 1.26
N GLY A 52 12.95 3.37 0.04
CA GLY A 52 12.69 4.74 -0.38
C GLY A 52 13.45 5.75 0.47
N THR A 53 12.78 6.80 0.93
CA THR A 53 13.37 7.85 1.77
C THR A 53 13.43 7.48 3.27
N THR A 54 12.98 6.31 3.70
CA THR A 54 12.97 5.91 5.13
C THR A 54 14.36 5.71 5.73
N TRP A 55 15.43 5.73 4.91
CA TRP A 55 16.80 5.81 5.42
C TRP A 55 17.05 7.10 6.23
N VAL A 56 16.29 8.16 5.93
CA VAL A 56 16.36 9.43 6.68
C VAL A 56 15.85 9.23 8.11
N ASP A 57 14.74 8.48 8.28
CA ASP A 57 14.23 8.12 9.61
C ASP A 57 15.26 7.28 10.39
N LEU A 58 15.95 6.38 9.68
CA LEU A 58 17.03 5.60 10.28
C LEU A 58 18.19 6.49 10.75
N ALA A 59 18.57 7.48 9.93
CA ALA A 59 19.61 8.45 10.30
C ALA A 59 19.19 9.26 11.52
N LEU A 60 17.95 9.78 11.56
CA LEU A 60 17.43 10.49 12.73
C LEU A 60 17.39 9.63 13.99
N LEU A 61 17.00 8.35 13.86
CA LEU A 61 17.04 7.41 14.99
C LEU A 61 18.48 7.22 15.52
N LEU A 62 19.46 7.09 14.63
CA LEU A 62 20.86 6.97 15.02
C LEU A 62 21.37 8.23 15.71
N ILE A 63 21.05 9.42 15.18
CA ILE A 63 21.37 10.70 15.80
C ILE A 63 20.73 10.79 17.18
N ALA A 64 19.45 10.42 17.31
CA ALA A 64 18.77 10.43 18.60
C ALA A 64 19.43 9.50 19.65
N ARG A 65 19.92 8.34 19.22
CA ARG A 65 20.61 7.39 20.10
C ARG A 65 21.99 7.84 20.55
N VAL A 66 22.71 8.57 19.69
CA VAL A 66 24.11 8.99 19.96
C VAL A 66 24.17 10.38 20.60
N ALA A 67 23.38 11.32 20.08
CA ALA A 67 23.44 12.74 20.46
C ALA A 67 22.19 13.26 21.20
N GLY A 68 21.19 12.39 21.37
CA GLY A 68 19.92 12.75 22.02
C GLY A 68 18.82 13.18 21.05
N PRO A 69 17.55 13.09 21.51
CA PRO A 69 16.37 13.37 20.67
C PRO A 69 16.29 14.84 20.25
N GLU A 70 16.77 15.78 21.06
CA GLU A 70 16.74 17.20 20.75
C GLU A 70 17.60 17.51 19.52
N VAL A 71 18.79 16.91 19.42
CA VAL A 71 19.68 17.07 18.26
C VAL A 71 19.06 16.46 17.01
N ALA A 72 18.44 15.29 17.13
CA ALA A 72 17.70 14.68 16.02
C ALA A 72 16.55 15.55 15.53
N MET A 73 15.75 16.12 16.43
CA MET A 73 14.66 17.03 16.08
C MET A 73 15.16 18.33 15.44
N GLN A 74 16.25 18.88 15.92
CA GLN A 74 16.88 20.06 15.30
C GLN A 74 17.38 19.74 13.90
N THR A 75 18.03 18.59 13.72
CA THR A 75 18.48 18.09 12.42
C THR A 75 17.31 17.93 11.47
N ALA A 76 16.20 17.35 11.91
CA ALA A 76 15.00 17.19 11.10
C ALA A 76 14.44 18.55 10.64
N ARG A 77 14.36 19.53 11.54
CA ARG A 77 13.85 20.90 11.21
C ARG A 77 14.73 21.61 10.19
N ILE A 78 16.04 21.59 10.37
CA ILE A 78 17.00 22.27 9.47
C ILE A 78 16.95 21.67 8.07
N ASN A 79 16.76 20.34 7.96
CA ASN A 79 16.75 19.63 6.69
C ASN A 79 15.34 19.41 6.13
N LEU A 80 14.30 20.02 6.73
CA LEU A 80 12.89 19.88 6.31
C LEU A 80 12.43 18.42 6.19
N ILE A 81 12.91 17.57 7.11
CA ILE A 81 12.59 16.16 7.12
C ILE A 81 11.26 15.93 7.84
N ASP A 82 10.34 15.24 7.18
CA ASP A 82 9.10 14.75 7.76
C ASP A 82 9.27 13.27 8.17
N TRP A 83 8.85 12.93 9.38
CA TRP A 83 8.96 11.58 9.92
C TRP A 83 7.89 10.66 9.34
N HIS A 84 8.28 9.44 8.90
CA HIS A 84 7.35 8.47 8.30
C HIS A 84 6.56 7.67 9.37
N ASP A 85 5.81 8.35 10.24
CA ASP A 85 5.00 7.77 11.32
C ASP A 85 3.91 6.81 10.82
N ILE A 86 3.37 7.06 9.63
CA ILE A 86 2.32 6.24 8.99
C ILE A 86 2.85 4.99 8.30
N GLY A 87 4.17 4.79 8.27
CA GLY A 87 4.82 3.66 7.61
C GLY A 87 4.72 3.69 6.08
N GLN A 88 4.88 2.52 5.45
CA GLN A 88 4.96 2.39 3.99
C GLN A 88 3.62 2.14 3.29
N GLN A 89 2.57 1.77 4.02
CA GLN A 89 1.28 1.35 3.43
C GLN A 89 0.67 2.35 2.45
N PRO A 90 0.67 3.67 2.71
CA PRO A 90 0.09 4.64 1.79
C PRO A 90 0.77 4.68 0.42
N PHE A 91 2.03 4.25 0.35
CA PHE A 91 2.85 4.25 -0.86
C PHE A 91 2.87 2.88 -1.56
N ALA A 92 2.48 1.81 -0.86
CA ALA A 92 2.45 0.47 -1.42
C ALA A 92 1.36 0.37 -2.50
N ARG A 93 1.70 -0.24 -3.64
CA ARG A 93 0.68 -0.67 -4.60
C ARG A 93 -0.09 -1.84 -3.98
N LEU A 94 -1.41 -1.69 -3.84
CA LEU A 94 -2.26 -2.73 -3.27
C LEU A 94 -2.44 -3.90 -4.26
N ALA A 95 -2.44 -3.63 -5.55
CA ALA A 95 -2.59 -4.62 -6.60
C ALA A 95 -1.28 -4.89 -7.32
N ARG A 96 -0.40 -5.72 -6.75
CA ARG A 96 0.59 -6.44 -7.56
C ARG A 96 -0.04 -7.77 -8.01
N THR A 97 -0.95 -7.66 -8.92
CA THR A 97 -1.60 -8.83 -9.49
C THR A 97 -0.68 -9.43 -10.55
N ARG A 98 0.15 -10.35 -10.11
CA ARG A 98 0.83 -11.23 -11.04
C ARG A 98 -0.25 -12.04 -11.75
N GLN A 99 -0.32 -11.95 -13.07
CA GLN A 99 -1.22 -12.80 -13.83
C GLN A 99 -0.91 -14.26 -13.48
N SER A 100 -1.94 -15.01 -13.09
CA SER A 100 -1.76 -16.39 -12.69
C SER A 100 -1.37 -17.24 -13.88
N SER A 101 -0.45 -18.19 -13.69
CA SER A 101 -0.17 -19.23 -14.67
C SER A 101 -1.31 -20.25 -14.81
N ASP A 102 -2.27 -20.25 -13.89
CA ASP A 102 -3.51 -21.02 -13.99
C ASP A 102 -4.46 -20.33 -14.98
N ALA A 103 -4.65 -20.91 -16.16
CA ALA A 103 -5.44 -20.32 -17.25
C ALA A 103 -6.90 -20.00 -16.88
N ILE A 104 -7.52 -20.76 -15.98
CA ILE A 104 -8.89 -20.50 -15.51
C ILE A 104 -8.88 -19.27 -14.61
N ILE A 105 -7.96 -19.21 -13.68
CA ILE A 105 -7.83 -18.08 -12.76
C ILE A 105 -7.35 -16.83 -13.49
N GLY A 106 -6.44 -16.95 -14.47
CA GLY A 106 -6.00 -15.86 -15.33
C GLY A 106 -7.19 -15.17 -16.04
N ARG A 107 -8.08 -15.95 -16.66
CA ARG A 107 -9.32 -15.40 -17.27
C ARG A 107 -10.22 -14.70 -16.25
N CYS A 108 -10.34 -15.24 -15.04
CA CYS A 108 -11.09 -14.57 -13.98
C CYS A 108 -10.42 -13.24 -13.55
N GLN A 109 -9.10 -13.18 -13.53
CA GLN A 109 -8.34 -11.96 -13.23
C GLN A 109 -8.52 -10.89 -14.33
N GLU A 110 -8.48 -11.29 -15.59
CA GLU A 110 -8.75 -10.39 -16.72
C GLU A 110 -10.17 -9.83 -16.67
N TRP A 111 -11.15 -10.68 -16.44
CA TRP A 111 -12.54 -10.25 -16.34
C TRP A 111 -12.76 -9.29 -15.17
N ILE A 112 -12.30 -9.63 -13.98
CA ILE A 112 -12.51 -8.81 -12.77
C ILE A 112 -11.80 -7.45 -12.84
N ALA A 113 -10.72 -7.31 -13.61
CA ALA A 113 -10.02 -6.04 -13.78
C ALA A 113 -10.93 -4.91 -14.30
N THR A 114 -11.97 -5.26 -15.04
CA THR A 114 -12.97 -4.30 -15.58
C THR A 114 -14.34 -4.41 -14.93
N HIS A 115 -14.61 -5.49 -14.17
CA HIS A 115 -15.94 -5.78 -13.59
C HIS A 115 -15.96 -5.76 -12.05
N PHE A 116 -14.91 -5.24 -11.42
CA PHE A 116 -14.79 -5.23 -9.94
C PHE A 116 -15.87 -4.40 -9.22
N ARG A 117 -16.57 -3.53 -9.96
CA ARG A 117 -17.65 -2.69 -9.42
C ARG A 117 -18.99 -3.42 -9.30
N GLU A 118 -19.15 -4.55 -9.96
CA GLU A 118 -20.39 -5.31 -9.93
C GLU A 118 -20.79 -5.73 -8.50
N PRO A 119 -22.10 -5.86 -8.22
CA PRO A 119 -22.56 -6.19 -6.85
C PRO A 119 -22.07 -7.53 -6.32
N ALA A 120 -21.96 -8.54 -7.17
CA ALA A 120 -21.56 -9.90 -6.79
C ALA A 120 -20.40 -10.46 -7.64
N PRO A 121 -19.24 -9.77 -7.68
CA PRO A 121 -18.17 -10.10 -8.62
C PRO A 121 -17.54 -11.47 -8.34
N VAL A 122 -17.54 -11.94 -7.08
CA VAL A 122 -17.01 -13.25 -6.71
C VAL A 122 -17.87 -14.37 -7.28
N ALA A 123 -19.19 -14.26 -7.17
CA ALA A 123 -20.12 -15.23 -7.76
C ALA A 123 -20.04 -15.25 -9.29
N ALA A 124 -19.86 -14.08 -9.92
CA ALA A 124 -19.65 -13.98 -11.36
C ALA A 124 -18.36 -14.67 -11.82
N MET A 125 -17.24 -14.46 -11.11
CA MET A 125 -15.98 -15.16 -11.37
C MET A 125 -16.12 -16.69 -11.18
N ALA A 126 -16.83 -17.13 -10.15
CA ALA A 126 -17.08 -18.58 -9.93
C ALA A 126 -17.84 -19.19 -11.11
N ARG A 127 -18.90 -18.53 -11.59
CA ARG A 127 -19.63 -18.95 -12.81
C ARG A 127 -18.71 -18.98 -14.04
N LEU A 128 -17.91 -17.93 -14.24
CA LEU A 128 -16.97 -17.84 -15.37
C LEU A 128 -15.94 -18.99 -15.35
N SER A 129 -15.52 -19.39 -14.14
CA SER A 129 -14.56 -20.49 -13.97
C SER A 129 -15.16 -21.88 -14.23
N GLY A 130 -16.48 -22.02 -14.25
CA GLY A 130 -17.16 -23.32 -14.30
C GLY A 130 -17.03 -24.17 -13.03
N LEU A 131 -16.56 -23.60 -11.94
CA LEU A 131 -16.32 -24.29 -10.66
C LEU A 131 -17.40 -23.92 -9.63
N ALA A 132 -17.69 -24.87 -8.72
CA ALA A 132 -18.46 -24.54 -7.52
C ALA A 132 -17.69 -23.48 -6.67
N GLU A 133 -18.41 -22.55 -6.04
CA GLU A 133 -17.83 -21.39 -5.34
C GLU A 133 -16.70 -21.76 -4.36
N ARG A 134 -16.88 -22.82 -3.57
CA ARG A 134 -15.86 -23.28 -2.61
C ARG A 134 -14.59 -23.77 -3.32
N SER A 135 -14.73 -24.49 -4.43
CA SER A 135 -13.60 -24.98 -5.23
C SER A 135 -12.89 -23.83 -5.94
N PHE A 136 -13.67 -22.87 -6.48
CA PHE A 136 -13.14 -21.64 -7.06
C PHE A 136 -12.34 -20.85 -6.04
N ALA A 137 -12.89 -20.57 -4.85
CA ALA A 137 -12.21 -19.80 -3.81
C ALA A 137 -10.88 -20.44 -3.38
N ARG A 138 -10.84 -21.77 -3.21
CA ARG A 138 -9.62 -22.50 -2.87
C ARG A 138 -8.58 -22.42 -3.98
N ARG A 139 -9.00 -22.64 -5.24
CA ARG A 139 -8.11 -22.59 -6.42
C ARG A 139 -7.58 -21.17 -6.66
N PHE A 140 -8.46 -20.16 -6.55
CA PHE A 140 -8.09 -18.77 -6.68
C PHE A 140 -7.04 -18.36 -5.65
N LYS A 141 -7.25 -18.74 -4.37
CA LYS A 141 -6.29 -18.46 -3.29
C LYS A 141 -4.96 -19.18 -3.49
N ALA A 142 -4.98 -20.43 -3.95
CA ALA A 142 -3.76 -21.18 -4.26
C ALA A 142 -2.96 -20.50 -5.40
N ALA A 143 -3.65 -19.99 -6.42
CA ALA A 143 -3.04 -19.37 -7.59
C ALA A 143 -2.56 -17.93 -7.39
N THR A 144 -3.26 -17.16 -6.54
CA THR A 144 -3.00 -15.70 -6.36
C THR A 144 -2.47 -15.32 -4.98
N GLY A 145 -2.54 -16.22 -4.01
CA GLY A 145 -2.25 -15.95 -2.61
C GLY A 145 -3.36 -15.24 -1.83
N LEU A 146 -4.44 -14.79 -2.51
CA LEU A 146 -5.54 -14.02 -1.95
C LEU A 146 -6.87 -14.74 -2.16
N SER A 147 -7.81 -14.58 -1.23
CA SER A 147 -9.19 -14.98 -1.51
C SER A 147 -9.79 -14.09 -2.61
N PRO A 148 -10.81 -14.58 -3.36
CA PRO A 148 -11.44 -13.78 -4.42
C PRO A 148 -11.97 -12.42 -3.93
N ILE A 149 -12.56 -12.38 -2.74
CA ILE A 149 -13.09 -11.13 -2.19
C ILE A 149 -11.98 -10.15 -1.76
N GLU A 150 -10.88 -10.64 -1.21
CA GLU A 150 -9.72 -9.80 -0.90
C GLU A 150 -9.13 -9.21 -2.18
N TYR A 151 -9.08 -9.97 -3.24
CA TYR A 151 -8.61 -9.51 -4.55
C TYR A 151 -9.51 -8.40 -5.11
N VAL A 152 -10.83 -8.59 -5.06
CA VAL A 152 -11.81 -7.55 -5.44
C VAL A 152 -11.62 -6.29 -4.61
N HIS A 153 -11.48 -6.42 -3.30
CA HIS A 153 -11.25 -5.27 -2.43
C HIS A 153 -9.96 -4.51 -2.79
N LEU A 154 -8.90 -5.21 -3.18
CA LEU A 154 -7.66 -4.53 -3.62
C LEU A 154 -7.89 -3.71 -4.89
N LEU A 155 -8.56 -4.24 -5.90
CA LEU A 155 -8.87 -3.51 -7.13
C LEU A 155 -9.74 -2.28 -6.85
N ARG A 156 -10.78 -2.43 -6.03
CA ARG A 156 -11.67 -1.32 -5.62
C ARG A 156 -10.93 -0.23 -4.87
N LEU A 157 -10.00 -0.61 -3.98
CA LEU A 157 -9.21 0.35 -3.22
C LEU A 157 -8.18 1.08 -4.10
N GLU A 158 -7.58 0.41 -5.09
CA GLU A 158 -6.69 1.08 -6.06
C GLU A 158 -7.45 2.09 -6.90
N GLU A 159 -8.62 1.76 -7.39
CA GLU A 159 -9.48 2.71 -8.11
C GLU A 159 -9.87 3.90 -7.22
N ALA A 160 -10.24 3.64 -5.96
CA ALA A 160 -10.56 4.69 -5.01
C ALA A 160 -9.36 5.61 -4.74
N ARG A 161 -8.14 5.06 -4.61
CA ARG A 161 -6.91 5.86 -4.46
C ARG A 161 -6.70 6.78 -5.65
N HIS A 162 -6.77 6.22 -6.86
CA HIS A 162 -6.63 7.00 -8.09
C HIS A 162 -7.63 8.16 -8.15
N ARG A 163 -8.90 7.92 -7.80
CA ARG A 163 -9.91 8.98 -7.76
C ARG A 163 -9.68 10.01 -6.67
N LEU A 164 -9.27 9.59 -5.48
CA LEU A 164 -8.92 10.49 -4.39
C LEU A 164 -7.77 11.45 -4.78
N GLU A 165 -6.86 10.99 -5.62
CA GLU A 165 -5.75 11.79 -6.15
C GLU A 165 -6.19 12.71 -7.29
N ALA A 166 -7.11 12.25 -8.14
CA ALA A 166 -7.45 12.88 -9.42
C ALA A 166 -8.67 13.82 -9.36
N THR A 167 -9.62 13.59 -8.43
CA THR A 167 -10.91 14.29 -8.42
C THR A 167 -11.24 14.95 -7.09
N ASP A 168 -12.22 15.87 -7.11
CA ASP A 168 -12.82 16.49 -5.93
C ASP A 168 -14.09 15.76 -5.45
N ASP A 169 -14.44 14.64 -6.08
CA ASP A 169 -15.65 13.90 -5.75
C ASP A 169 -15.76 13.64 -4.24
N PRO A 170 -16.95 13.72 -3.64
CA PRO A 170 -17.15 13.33 -2.25
C PRO A 170 -16.63 11.92 -1.99
N VAL A 171 -16.09 11.66 -0.79
CA VAL A 171 -15.56 10.34 -0.42
C VAL A 171 -16.63 9.26 -0.56
N GLU A 172 -17.88 9.57 -0.24
CA GLU A 172 -19.03 8.68 -0.42
C GLU A 172 -19.27 8.36 -1.91
N GLY A 173 -19.21 9.36 -2.78
CA GLY A 173 -19.31 9.16 -4.22
C GLY A 173 -18.19 8.28 -4.78
N ILE A 174 -16.96 8.44 -4.27
CA ILE A 174 -15.83 7.58 -4.62
C ILE A 174 -16.03 6.14 -4.12
N ALA A 175 -16.57 5.97 -2.90
CA ALA A 175 -16.90 4.65 -2.39
C ALA A 175 -17.92 3.93 -3.29
N ASN A 176 -19.02 4.62 -3.62
CA ASN A 176 -20.06 4.10 -4.49
C ASN A 176 -19.50 3.77 -5.88
N TYR A 177 -18.72 4.67 -6.46
CA TYR A 177 -18.07 4.44 -7.76
C TYR A 177 -17.15 3.22 -7.74
N ALA A 178 -16.44 3.00 -6.65
CA ALA A 178 -15.57 1.84 -6.50
C ALA A 178 -16.34 0.53 -6.22
N GLY A 179 -17.68 0.58 -6.10
CA GLY A 179 -18.55 -0.57 -5.90
C GLY A 179 -18.83 -0.90 -4.42
N TYR A 180 -18.72 0.09 -3.53
CA TYR A 180 -19.12 -0.05 -2.13
C TYR A 180 -20.45 0.65 -1.89
N GLU A 181 -21.45 -0.07 -1.38
CA GLU A 181 -22.74 0.49 -0.98
C GLU A 181 -22.66 1.19 0.38
N ASP A 182 -21.81 0.71 1.28
CA ASP A 182 -21.57 1.29 2.61
C ASP A 182 -20.24 2.07 2.63
N ALA A 183 -20.36 3.40 2.62
CA ALA A 183 -19.21 4.31 2.70
C ALA A 183 -18.45 4.20 4.03
N ALA A 184 -19.12 3.83 5.13
CA ALA A 184 -18.46 3.63 6.42
C ALA A 184 -17.63 2.35 6.42
N PHE A 185 -18.14 1.27 5.85
CA PHE A 185 -17.35 0.05 5.62
C PHE A 185 -16.14 0.33 4.74
N PHE A 186 -16.34 1.05 3.62
CA PHE A 186 -15.24 1.47 2.74
C PHE A 186 -14.17 2.22 3.51
N ALA A 187 -14.54 3.25 4.30
CA ALA A 187 -13.58 4.07 5.03
C ALA A 187 -12.77 3.24 6.05
N ARG A 188 -13.41 2.32 6.76
CA ARG A 188 -12.72 1.40 7.69
C ARG A 188 -11.77 0.45 6.95
N LEU A 189 -12.22 -0.12 5.83
CA LEU A 189 -11.40 -1.02 5.01
C LEU A 189 -10.20 -0.28 4.40
N PHE A 190 -10.44 0.91 3.86
CA PHE A 190 -9.42 1.78 3.29
C PHE A 190 -8.34 2.10 4.34
N ARG A 191 -8.76 2.59 5.53
CA ARG A 191 -7.82 2.86 6.63
C ARG A 191 -7.02 1.63 7.04
N ARG A 192 -7.66 0.47 7.14
CA ARG A 192 -6.99 -0.80 7.51
C ARG A 192 -5.95 -1.24 6.48
N LYS A 193 -6.22 -1.02 5.17
CA LYS A 193 -5.37 -1.50 4.07
C LYS A 193 -4.34 -0.47 3.62
N VAL A 194 -4.65 0.84 3.75
CA VAL A 194 -3.82 1.95 3.27
C VAL A 194 -3.09 2.67 4.42
N GLY A 195 -3.57 2.52 5.67
CA GLY A 195 -2.99 3.18 6.84
C GLY A 195 -3.51 4.61 7.09
N LEU A 196 -4.21 5.20 6.13
CA LEU A 196 -4.81 6.54 6.20
C LEU A 196 -6.31 6.46 5.96
N THR A 197 -7.08 7.39 6.50
CA THR A 197 -8.47 7.59 6.06
C THR A 197 -8.49 8.13 4.62
N PRO A 198 -9.58 7.91 3.86
CA PRO A 198 -9.69 8.46 2.50
C PRO A 198 -9.43 9.99 2.44
N ALA A 199 -9.96 10.75 3.41
CA ALA A 199 -9.76 12.19 3.48
C ALA A 199 -8.29 12.58 3.76
N GLN A 200 -7.61 11.86 4.67
CA GLN A 200 -6.18 12.07 4.94
C GLN A 200 -5.33 11.72 3.72
N TYR A 201 -5.67 10.62 3.04
CA TYR A 201 -5.00 10.19 1.82
C TYR A 201 -5.12 11.27 0.72
N ARG A 202 -6.35 11.75 0.46
CA ARG A 202 -6.59 12.85 -0.51
C ARG A 202 -5.74 14.06 -0.19
N ARG A 203 -5.81 14.55 1.05
CA ARG A 203 -5.07 15.77 1.45
C ARG A 203 -3.58 15.64 1.16
N ARG A 204 -2.98 14.48 1.45
CA ARG A 204 -1.54 14.24 1.27
C ARG A 204 -1.15 14.15 -0.20
N PHE A 205 -1.77 13.27 -0.94
CA PHE A 205 -1.32 12.94 -2.30
C PHE A 205 -1.80 13.93 -3.35
N ARG A 206 -2.94 14.56 -3.15
CA ARG A 206 -3.43 15.58 -4.07
C ARG A 206 -2.64 16.90 -3.98
N ALA A 207 -2.22 17.29 -2.79
CA ALA A 207 -1.35 18.44 -2.63
C ALA A 207 -0.03 18.23 -3.41
N MET A 208 0.55 17.06 -3.32
CA MET A 208 1.75 16.67 -4.07
C MET A 208 1.50 16.71 -5.58
N ARG A 209 0.39 16.15 -6.06
CA ARG A 209 0.04 16.15 -7.48
C ARG A 209 -0.10 17.57 -8.02
N ARG A 210 -0.85 18.46 -7.33
CA ARG A 210 -1.01 19.86 -7.74
C ARG A 210 0.33 20.61 -7.80
N ALA A 211 1.25 20.32 -6.89
CA ALA A 211 2.57 20.95 -6.88
C ALA A 211 3.47 20.48 -8.03
N LEU A 212 3.18 19.30 -8.60
CA LEU A 212 3.94 18.70 -9.71
C LEU A 212 3.30 18.95 -11.09
N GLU A 213 2.05 19.42 -11.13
CA GLU A 213 1.41 19.82 -12.40
C GLU A 213 2.08 21.13 -12.90
N PRO A 214 2.48 21.20 -14.21
CA PRO A 214 3.00 22.45 -14.75
C PRO A 214 2.01 23.57 -14.50
N GLN A 215 2.47 24.69 -13.93
CA GLN A 215 1.67 25.90 -13.91
C GLN A 215 1.53 26.33 -15.36
N ASP A 216 0.30 26.35 -15.86
CA ASP A 216 -0.02 26.96 -17.15
C ASP A 216 0.20 28.46 -16.95
N ASP A 217 1.44 28.93 -17.21
CA ASP A 217 1.74 30.34 -17.29
C ASP A 217 0.91 30.87 -18.45
N GLY A 218 -0.30 31.34 -18.10
CA GLY A 218 -1.18 32.02 -19.03
C GLY A 218 -0.43 33.16 -19.71
N ALA A 219 0.23 32.86 -20.82
CA ALA A 219 0.69 33.82 -21.78
C ALA A 219 -0.56 34.52 -22.35
N GLY A 220 -1.18 35.34 -21.52
CA GLY A 220 -2.20 36.27 -21.92
C GLY A 220 -1.57 37.30 -22.84
N GLY A 221 -1.87 37.17 -24.10
CA GLY A 221 -1.52 38.11 -25.14
C GLY A 221 -1.80 39.55 -24.71
N ARG A 222 -0.76 40.32 -24.65
CA ARG A 222 -0.85 41.76 -24.92
C ARG A 222 -0.51 41.95 -26.38
N GLY A 223 -1.57 41.85 -27.20
CA GLY A 223 -1.55 42.43 -28.53
C GLY A 223 -1.87 43.88 -28.39
N ALA A 224 -0.95 44.71 -28.77
CA ALA A 224 -1.15 46.10 -29.04
C ALA A 224 -1.82 46.28 -30.41
#